data_aa8a280f36db359d039009cc537af4ae
#
_entry.id   aa8a280f36db359d039009cc537af4ae
#
_cell.length_a   1.000
_cell.length_b   1.000
_cell.length_c   1.000
_cell.angle_alpha   90.00
_cell.angle_beta   90.00
_cell.angle_gamma   90.00
#
_symmetry.space_group_name_H-M   'P 1'
#
loop_
_entity.id
_entity.type
_entity.pdbx_description
1 polymer ?
#
loop_
_entity_poly.entity_id
_entity_poly.type
_entity_poly.pdbx_seq_one_letter_code
_entity_poly.pdbx_strand_id
1 'polypeptide(L)'
;MADAAPAVFITGATSGLGRYLAQELAGSGWQVLAHGRDPARVAGLAAELGGGARGFVADLAVLSEVADLAAQVRAQAPRLDVLVNNAAVGFGAPGEGRQLSADGYELRFAVDYLAPVLLTRLLVPLLTASAPARILNVGSIGQVAFDPGDAGFEHGYSGVDAYRRAKLALAAFTFDLADELDPAEVTVNCSHPATLMNTTMVAQAGITPASTLEQGGEATMRLITDPALDGVTGQFFDGLTTSRARPEAYDPRFRARLREVTDQLIDAAAPGSSQRLWHHS
;
A
#
# COMPACT_ATOMS: atom_id res chain seq x y z
N MET A 1 23.47 -23.68 -6.50
CA MET A 1 22.01 -23.80 -6.28
C MET A 1 21.40 -22.67 -7.09
N ALA A 2 20.38 -22.90 -7.92
CA ALA A 2 19.69 -21.80 -8.59
C ALA A 2 19.12 -20.90 -7.51
N ASP A 3 19.39 -19.59 -7.58
CA ASP A 3 18.78 -18.62 -6.69
C ASP A 3 17.25 -18.74 -6.78
N ALA A 4 16.58 -18.80 -5.63
CA ALA A 4 15.12 -18.86 -5.63
C ALA A 4 14.58 -17.59 -6.31
N ALA A 5 13.53 -17.73 -7.13
CA ALA A 5 12.89 -16.60 -7.79
C ALA A 5 12.49 -15.53 -6.78
N PRO A 6 12.70 -14.25 -7.08
CA PRO A 6 12.27 -13.17 -6.20
C PRO A 6 10.75 -13.18 -6.02
N ALA A 7 10.28 -12.83 -4.84
CA ALA A 7 8.86 -12.85 -4.48
C ALA A 7 8.31 -11.44 -4.24
N VAL A 8 7.13 -11.17 -4.78
CA VAL A 8 6.42 -9.91 -4.59
C VAL A 8 5.01 -10.15 -4.05
N PHE A 9 4.63 -9.40 -3.02
CA PHE A 9 3.24 -9.37 -2.55
C PHE A 9 2.57 -8.06 -2.98
N ILE A 10 1.45 -8.17 -3.71
CA ILE A 10 0.73 -7.03 -4.29
C ILE A 10 -0.69 -6.99 -3.74
N THR A 11 -1.04 -5.94 -2.99
CA THR A 11 -2.42 -5.73 -2.57
C THR A 11 -3.26 -5.15 -3.71
N GLY A 12 -4.53 -5.60 -3.85
CA GLY A 12 -5.40 -5.15 -4.92
C GLY A 12 -4.96 -5.59 -6.31
N ALA A 13 -4.39 -6.80 -6.41
CA ALA A 13 -3.81 -7.35 -7.66
C ALA A 13 -4.84 -7.76 -8.71
N THR A 14 -6.14 -7.79 -8.40
CA THR A 14 -7.17 -8.34 -9.32
C THR A 14 -7.68 -7.36 -10.37
N SER A 15 -7.21 -6.11 -10.38
CA SER A 15 -7.62 -5.08 -11.35
C SER A 15 -6.60 -3.95 -11.47
N GLY A 16 -6.77 -3.12 -12.50
CA GLY A 16 -6.00 -1.88 -12.69
C GLY A 16 -4.49 -2.09 -12.57
N LEU A 17 -3.83 -1.15 -11.89
CA LEU A 17 -2.37 -1.15 -11.72
C LEU A 17 -1.85 -2.44 -11.08
N GLY A 18 -2.52 -2.93 -10.01
CA GLY A 18 -2.09 -4.15 -9.34
C GLY A 18 -2.09 -5.38 -10.25
N ARG A 19 -3.09 -5.52 -11.14
CA ARG A 19 -3.13 -6.61 -12.12
C ARG A 19 -2.03 -6.47 -13.18
N TYR A 20 -1.81 -5.26 -13.67
CA TYR A 20 -0.71 -4.97 -14.60
C TYR A 20 0.63 -5.41 -14.01
N LEU A 21 0.93 -4.96 -12.78
CA LEU A 21 2.17 -5.32 -12.09
C LEU A 21 2.30 -6.83 -11.89
N ALA A 22 1.21 -7.50 -11.49
CA ALA A 22 1.21 -8.95 -11.29
C ALA A 22 1.55 -9.72 -12.57
N GLN A 23 1.00 -9.31 -13.72
CA GLN A 23 1.27 -9.91 -15.02
C GLN A 23 2.71 -9.67 -15.49
N GLU A 24 3.22 -8.43 -15.40
CA GLU A 24 4.57 -8.08 -15.81
C GLU A 24 5.64 -8.80 -14.96
N LEU A 25 5.44 -8.83 -13.63
CA LEU A 25 6.37 -9.50 -12.73
C LEU A 25 6.37 -11.02 -12.90
N ALA A 26 5.19 -11.64 -13.06
CA ALA A 26 5.11 -13.07 -13.35
C ALA A 26 5.77 -13.41 -14.69
N GLY A 27 5.54 -12.60 -15.74
CA GLY A 27 6.20 -12.72 -17.04
C GLY A 27 7.73 -12.57 -16.98
N SER A 28 8.22 -11.85 -15.96
CA SER A 28 9.66 -11.66 -15.69
C SER A 28 10.24 -12.71 -14.72
N GLY A 29 9.48 -13.76 -14.38
CA GLY A 29 9.94 -14.87 -13.56
C GLY A 29 9.85 -14.66 -12.05
N TRP A 30 9.12 -13.64 -11.58
CA TRP A 30 8.86 -13.42 -10.16
C TRP A 30 7.78 -14.36 -9.62
N GLN A 31 7.91 -14.79 -8.39
CA GLN A 31 6.81 -15.40 -7.65
C GLN A 31 5.85 -14.30 -7.19
N VAL A 32 4.64 -14.29 -7.75
CA VAL A 32 3.62 -13.30 -7.41
C VAL A 32 2.67 -13.83 -6.35
N LEU A 33 2.57 -13.12 -5.24
CA LEU A 33 1.60 -13.30 -4.18
C LEU A 33 0.51 -12.23 -4.38
N ALA A 34 -0.63 -12.63 -4.90
CA ALA A 34 -1.67 -11.72 -5.37
C ALA A 34 -2.83 -11.62 -4.38
N HIS A 35 -3.08 -10.43 -3.84
CA HIS A 35 -4.22 -10.20 -2.95
C HIS A 35 -5.38 -9.52 -3.66
N GLY A 36 -6.60 -9.89 -3.25
CA GLY A 36 -7.87 -9.25 -3.63
C GLY A 36 -9.01 -9.65 -2.70
N ARG A 37 -10.16 -8.98 -2.80
CA ARG A 37 -11.34 -9.25 -1.96
C ARG A 37 -12.25 -10.37 -2.50
N ASP A 38 -12.27 -10.56 -3.81
CA ASP A 38 -13.14 -11.54 -4.47
C ASP A 38 -12.38 -12.85 -4.68
N PRO A 39 -12.79 -13.96 -4.03
CA PRO A 39 -12.10 -15.24 -4.12
C PRO A 39 -12.02 -15.78 -5.57
N ALA A 40 -13.06 -15.60 -6.36
CA ALA A 40 -13.08 -16.12 -7.75
C ALA A 40 -12.08 -15.34 -8.62
N ARG A 41 -12.02 -14.01 -8.47
CA ARG A 41 -11.07 -13.17 -9.21
C ARG A 41 -9.62 -13.44 -8.78
N VAL A 42 -9.39 -13.67 -7.48
CA VAL A 42 -8.06 -14.01 -6.95
C VAL A 42 -7.60 -15.38 -7.50
N ALA A 43 -8.47 -16.40 -7.42
CA ALA A 43 -8.16 -17.72 -7.93
C ALA A 43 -7.94 -17.70 -9.46
N GLY A 44 -8.78 -16.97 -10.21
CA GLY A 44 -8.62 -16.79 -11.65
C GLY A 44 -7.30 -16.13 -12.01
N LEU A 45 -6.90 -15.07 -11.31
CA LEU A 45 -5.61 -14.40 -11.54
C LEU A 45 -4.44 -15.33 -11.21
N ALA A 46 -4.45 -16.03 -10.08
CA ALA A 46 -3.37 -16.95 -9.71
C ALA A 46 -3.19 -18.07 -10.75
N ALA A 47 -4.30 -18.60 -11.28
CA ALA A 47 -4.26 -19.61 -12.36
C ALA A 47 -3.73 -19.03 -13.69
N GLU A 48 -4.11 -17.80 -14.03
CA GLU A 48 -3.63 -17.08 -15.23
C GLU A 48 -2.12 -16.84 -15.18
N LEU A 49 -1.62 -16.36 -14.03
CA LEU A 49 -0.20 -16.04 -13.85
C LEU A 49 0.69 -17.30 -13.88
N GLY A 50 0.19 -18.43 -13.40
CA GLY A 50 1.00 -19.68 -13.35
C GLY A 50 2.25 -19.52 -12.46
N GLY A 51 3.33 -20.24 -12.80
CA GLY A 51 4.68 -20.01 -12.23
C GLY A 51 4.81 -20.07 -10.69
N GLY A 52 3.85 -20.70 -9.99
CA GLY A 52 3.84 -20.71 -8.52
C GLY A 52 3.19 -19.48 -7.90
N ALA A 53 2.48 -18.67 -8.68
CA ALA A 53 1.67 -17.56 -8.16
C ALA A 53 0.64 -18.07 -7.13
N ARG A 54 0.41 -17.29 -6.08
CA ARG A 54 -0.54 -17.64 -5.00
C ARG A 54 -1.53 -16.52 -4.79
N GLY A 55 -2.78 -16.92 -4.56
CA GLY A 55 -3.86 -16.00 -4.28
C GLY A 55 -4.14 -15.88 -2.78
N PHE A 56 -4.37 -14.66 -2.31
CA PHE A 56 -4.74 -14.34 -0.94
C PHE A 56 -6.03 -13.52 -0.93
N VAL A 57 -6.97 -13.88 -0.07
CA VAL A 57 -8.27 -13.21 0.01
C VAL A 57 -8.41 -12.56 1.37
N ALA A 58 -8.69 -11.26 1.40
CA ALA A 58 -9.03 -10.51 2.60
C ALA A 58 -9.78 -9.22 2.22
N ASP A 59 -10.61 -8.70 3.11
CA ASP A 59 -11.12 -7.33 3.01
C ASP A 59 -10.23 -6.39 3.84
N LEU A 60 -9.50 -5.51 3.17
CA LEU A 60 -8.63 -4.53 3.84
C LEU A 60 -9.41 -3.47 4.65
N ALA A 61 -10.73 -3.43 4.53
CA ALA A 61 -11.59 -2.63 5.40
C ALA A 61 -11.80 -3.26 6.79
N VAL A 62 -11.29 -4.49 7.03
CA VAL A 62 -11.40 -5.24 8.28
C VAL A 62 -10.00 -5.53 8.79
N LEU A 63 -9.54 -4.82 9.82
CA LEU A 63 -8.14 -4.90 10.27
C LEU A 63 -7.76 -6.28 10.83
N SER A 64 -8.70 -7.03 11.40
CA SER A 64 -8.45 -8.42 11.80
C SER A 64 -8.16 -9.32 10.59
N GLU A 65 -8.85 -9.13 9.46
CA GLU A 65 -8.54 -9.86 8.21
C GLU A 65 -7.17 -9.45 7.63
N VAL A 66 -6.74 -8.19 7.81
CA VAL A 66 -5.39 -7.74 7.44
C VAL A 66 -4.33 -8.48 8.27
N ALA A 67 -4.56 -8.67 9.56
CA ALA A 67 -3.65 -9.43 10.43
C ALA A 67 -3.56 -10.90 10.01
N ASP A 68 -4.70 -11.52 9.73
CA ASP A 68 -4.78 -12.90 9.23
C ASP A 68 -4.11 -13.05 7.86
N LEU A 69 -4.28 -12.07 6.98
CA LEU A 69 -3.61 -12.00 5.68
C LEU A 69 -2.08 -12.00 5.84
N ALA A 70 -1.56 -11.15 6.72
CA ALA A 70 -0.13 -11.12 7.01
C ALA A 70 0.39 -12.46 7.55
N ALA A 71 -0.38 -13.11 8.43
CA ALA A 71 -0.05 -14.43 8.97
C ALA A 71 -0.02 -15.50 7.86
N GLN A 72 -1.00 -15.49 6.95
CA GLN A 72 -1.04 -16.40 5.80
C GLN A 72 0.15 -16.19 4.86
N VAL A 73 0.50 -14.94 4.55
CA VAL A 73 1.67 -14.63 3.72
C VAL A 73 2.95 -15.16 4.37
N ARG A 74 3.18 -14.88 5.65
CA ARG A 74 4.36 -15.38 6.38
C ARG A 74 4.44 -16.90 6.44
N ALA A 75 3.30 -17.58 6.56
CA ALA A 75 3.26 -19.05 6.61
C ALA A 75 3.50 -19.70 5.25
N GLN A 76 3.16 -19.04 4.16
CA GLN A 76 3.20 -19.61 2.82
C GLN A 76 4.38 -19.11 1.97
N ALA A 77 4.93 -17.94 2.26
CA ALA A 77 6.05 -17.38 1.51
C ALA A 77 7.37 -17.60 2.25
N PRO A 78 8.32 -18.34 1.65
CA PRO A 78 9.63 -18.56 2.27
C PRO A 78 10.51 -17.29 2.24
N ARG A 79 10.18 -16.35 1.35
CA ARG A 79 10.82 -15.04 1.20
C ARG A 79 9.84 -14.01 0.67
N LEU A 80 10.12 -12.75 0.90
CA LEU A 80 9.38 -11.62 0.36
C LEU A 80 10.37 -10.50 0.04
N ASP A 81 10.63 -10.29 -1.25
CA ASP A 81 11.61 -9.28 -1.70
C ASP A 81 10.94 -7.91 -1.88
N VAL A 82 9.65 -7.91 -2.26
CA VAL A 82 8.91 -6.65 -2.45
C VAL A 82 7.50 -6.74 -1.90
N LEU A 83 7.11 -5.74 -1.11
CA LEU A 83 5.72 -5.48 -0.73
C LEU A 83 5.22 -4.27 -1.50
N VAL A 84 4.12 -4.43 -2.25
CA VAL A 84 3.44 -3.33 -2.94
C VAL A 84 2.08 -3.09 -2.30
N ASN A 85 1.96 -2.03 -1.51
CA ASN A 85 0.71 -1.53 -0.97
C ASN A 85 -0.01 -0.71 -2.07
N ASN A 86 -0.73 -1.41 -2.94
CA ASN A 86 -1.39 -0.83 -4.11
C ASN A 86 -2.91 -0.72 -3.96
N ALA A 87 -3.56 -1.59 -3.18
CA ALA A 87 -5.01 -1.54 -2.99
C ALA A 87 -5.45 -0.15 -2.50
N ALA A 88 -6.53 0.36 -3.06
CA ALA A 88 -7.12 1.61 -2.64
C ALA A 88 -8.63 1.67 -2.93
N VAL A 89 -9.34 2.44 -2.11
CA VAL A 89 -10.68 2.93 -2.38
C VAL A 89 -10.55 4.35 -2.94
N GLY A 90 -11.11 4.57 -4.13
CA GLY A 90 -11.02 5.87 -4.80
C GLY A 90 -11.89 6.96 -4.17
N PHE A 91 -12.10 8.00 -4.95
CA PHE A 91 -12.84 9.20 -4.53
C PHE A 91 -14.32 8.93 -4.20
N GLY A 92 -14.87 7.77 -4.64
CA GLY A 92 -16.29 7.48 -4.61
C GLY A 92 -17.06 8.08 -5.80
N ALA A 93 -18.33 7.72 -5.93
CA ALA A 93 -19.22 8.32 -6.91
C ALA A 93 -19.59 9.76 -6.51
N PRO A 94 -19.92 10.64 -7.49
CA PRO A 94 -20.40 11.98 -7.18
C PRO A 94 -21.61 11.95 -6.24
N GLY A 95 -21.54 12.68 -5.12
CA GLY A 95 -22.60 12.71 -4.11
C GLY A 95 -22.64 11.54 -3.14
N GLU A 96 -21.69 10.61 -3.23
CA GLU A 96 -21.57 9.52 -2.27
C GLU A 96 -21.21 10.04 -0.87
N GLY A 97 -21.99 9.60 0.12
CA GLY A 97 -21.79 9.98 1.51
C GLY A 97 -20.59 9.27 2.17
N ARG A 98 -20.36 9.61 3.43
CA ARG A 98 -19.35 8.97 4.27
C ARG A 98 -19.66 7.49 4.47
N GLN A 99 -18.72 6.63 4.11
CA GLN A 99 -18.80 5.20 4.33
C GLN A 99 -17.85 4.78 5.46
N LEU A 100 -18.26 3.77 6.22
CA LEU A 100 -17.44 3.19 7.28
C LEU A 100 -17.03 1.77 6.95
N SER A 101 -15.85 1.40 7.41
CA SER A 101 -15.41 0.00 7.49
C SER A 101 -16.23 -0.77 8.53
N ALA A 102 -16.08 -2.08 8.58
CA ALA A 102 -16.69 -2.91 9.62
C ALA A 102 -16.17 -2.53 11.02
N ASP A 103 -14.96 -2.02 11.12
CA ASP A 103 -14.34 -1.53 12.36
C ASP A 103 -14.82 -0.12 12.76
N GLY A 104 -15.70 0.51 11.96
CA GLY A 104 -16.24 1.84 12.23
C GLY A 104 -15.38 3.01 11.78
N TYR A 105 -14.29 2.77 11.03
CA TYR A 105 -13.41 3.81 10.50
C TYR A 105 -13.89 4.31 9.13
N GLU A 106 -13.55 5.56 8.79
CA GLU A 106 -13.80 6.05 7.43
C GLU A 106 -13.13 5.11 6.41
N LEU A 107 -13.89 4.71 5.38
CA LEU A 107 -13.52 3.59 4.52
C LEU A 107 -12.18 3.80 3.80
N ARG A 108 -11.89 5.02 3.30
CA ARG A 108 -10.64 5.33 2.60
C ARG A 108 -9.46 5.36 3.57
N PHE A 109 -9.68 5.92 4.77
CA PHE A 109 -8.66 5.91 5.80
C PHE A 109 -8.33 4.49 6.27
N ALA A 110 -9.36 3.62 6.40
CA ALA A 110 -9.16 2.21 6.73
C ALA A 110 -8.33 1.47 5.66
N VAL A 111 -8.77 1.54 4.38
CA VAL A 111 -8.20 0.72 3.29
C VAL A 111 -6.91 1.30 2.74
N ASP A 112 -6.84 2.65 2.56
CA ASP A 112 -5.72 3.30 1.87
C ASP A 112 -4.58 3.68 2.82
N TYR A 113 -4.81 3.59 4.16
CA TYR A 113 -3.82 3.95 5.17
C TYR A 113 -3.67 2.92 6.29
N LEU A 114 -4.71 2.65 7.12
CA LEU A 114 -4.56 1.77 8.29
C LEU A 114 -4.16 0.35 7.89
N ALA A 115 -4.80 -0.20 6.86
CA ALA A 115 -4.49 -1.55 6.36
C ALA A 115 -3.04 -1.66 5.82
N PRO A 116 -2.53 -0.75 4.95
CA PRO A 116 -1.12 -0.70 4.59
C PRO A 116 -0.17 -0.64 5.78
N VAL A 117 -0.48 0.20 6.79
CA VAL A 117 0.36 0.32 8.00
C VAL A 117 0.43 -1.01 8.74
N LEU A 118 -0.72 -1.61 9.06
CA LEU A 118 -0.78 -2.87 9.80
C LEU A 118 -0.10 -4.01 9.02
N LEU A 119 -0.46 -4.17 7.75
CA LEU A 119 0.11 -5.20 6.88
C LEU A 119 1.64 -5.09 6.78
N THR A 120 2.14 -3.88 6.55
CA THR A 120 3.57 -3.61 6.45
C THR A 120 4.28 -3.96 7.74
N ARG A 121 3.80 -3.48 8.88
CA ARG A 121 4.38 -3.77 10.20
C ARG A 121 4.49 -5.28 10.47
N LEU A 122 3.45 -6.04 10.12
CA LEU A 122 3.42 -7.49 10.31
C LEU A 122 4.31 -8.25 9.32
N LEU A 123 4.64 -7.67 8.16
CA LEU A 123 5.49 -8.29 7.14
C LEU A 123 6.96 -7.83 7.18
N VAL A 124 7.30 -6.74 7.88
CA VAL A 124 8.70 -6.28 8.03
C VAL A 124 9.66 -7.40 8.47
N PRO A 125 9.33 -8.28 9.44
CA PRO A 125 10.25 -9.36 9.80
C PRO A 125 10.57 -10.34 8.66
N LEU A 126 9.60 -10.60 7.78
CA LEU A 126 9.82 -11.44 6.59
C LEU A 126 10.62 -10.70 5.52
N LEU A 127 10.36 -9.41 5.32
CA LEU A 127 11.12 -8.55 4.39
C LEU A 127 12.58 -8.46 4.84
N THR A 128 12.85 -8.16 6.10
CA THR A 128 14.22 -8.11 6.66
C THR A 128 14.94 -9.46 6.53
N ALA A 129 14.23 -10.58 6.79
CA ALA A 129 14.82 -11.91 6.59
C ALA A 129 15.10 -12.24 5.11
N SER A 130 14.52 -11.50 4.19
CA SER A 130 14.69 -11.64 2.73
C SER A 130 15.62 -10.59 2.13
N ALA A 131 16.25 -9.76 2.95
CA ALA A 131 17.07 -8.61 2.52
C ALA A 131 18.06 -8.95 1.38
N PRO A 132 18.30 -8.01 0.45
CA PRO A 132 17.71 -6.68 0.38
C PRO A 132 16.26 -6.72 -0.12
N ALA A 133 15.36 -5.98 0.54
CA ALA A 133 13.93 -5.96 0.20
C ALA A 133 13.41 -4.52 0.01
N ARG A 134 12.23 -4.39 -0.60
CA ARG A 134 11.61 -3.09 -0.88
C ARG A 134 10.15 -3.05 -0.43
N ILE A 135 9.74 -1.91 0.11
CA ILE A 135 8.34 -1.56 0.36
C ILE A 135 7.96 -0.39 -0.53
N LEU A 136 6.95 -0.59 -1.35
CA LEU A 136 6.41 0.45 -2.22
C LEU A 136 4.96 0.76 -1.82
N ASN A 137 4.73 1.97 -1.36
CA ASN A 137 3.42 2.49 -1.06
C ASN A 137 2.88 3.27 -2.27
N VAL A 138 1.79 2.80 -2.87
CA VAL A 138 1.13 3.49 -3.99
C VAL A 138 0.30 4.65 -3.44
N GLY A 139 0.93 5.80 -3.43
CA GLY A 139 0.40 7.07 -2.96
C GLY A 139 -0.32 7.86 -4.05
N SER A 140 -0.32 9.19 -3.90
CA SER A 140 -0.87 10.15 -4.85
C SER A 140 -0.23 11.53 -4.63
N ILE A 141 -0.14 12.35 -5.69
CA ILE A 141 0.12 13.80 -5.55
C ILE A 141 -1.10 14.54 -4.99
N GLY A 142 -2.30 13.96 -5.15
CA GLY A 142 -3.53 14.48 -4.57
C GLY A 142 -3.54 14.27 -3.05
N GLN A 143 -2.92 15.17 -2.31
CA GLN A 143 -2.82 15.18 -0.86
C GLN A 143 -3.44 16.44 -0.30
N VAL A 144 -4.00 16.38 0.93
CA VAL A 144 -4.55 17.54 1.65
C VAL A 144 -4.22 17.44 3.13
N ALA A 145 -3.84 18.57 3.74
CA ALA A 145 -3.56 18.65 5.16
C ALA A 145 -4.80 18.34 6.00
N PHE A 146 -4.59 17.68 7.14
CA PHE A 146 -5.63 17.40 8.12
C PHE A 146 -5.04 17.30 9.53
N ASP A 147 -5.89 17.39 10.55
CA ASP A 147 -5.50 17.07 11.92
C ASP A 147 -5.63 15.54 12.13
N PRO A 148 -4.55 14.81 12.47
CA PRO A 148 -4.66 13.39 12.79
C PRO A 148 -5.68 13.06 13.90
N GLY A 149 -5.99 14.02 14.79
CA GLY A 149 -7.06 13.87 15.78
C GLY A 149 -8.47 13.79 15.20
N ASP A 150 -8.69 14.23 13.95
CA ASP A 150 -9.94 14.10 13.18
C ASP A 150 -9.85 12.97 12.14
N ALA A 151 -9.32 11.81 12.54
CA ALA A 151 -9.23 10.63 11.66
C ALA A 151 -10.58 10.05 11.24
N GLY A 152 -11.65 10.42 11.96
CA GLY A 152 -13.02 10.06 11.63
C GLY A 152 -13.62 10.82 10.45
N PHE A 153 -13.07 11.99 10.10
CA PHE A 153 -13.57 12.89 9.04
C PHE A 153 -15.07 13.15 9.14
N GLU A 154 -15.55 13.48 10.37
CA GLU A 154 -16.98 13.55 10.64
C GLU A 154 -17.63 14.86 10.17
N HIS A 155 -16.83 15.91 10.00
CA HIS A 155 -17.32 17.26 9.65
C HIS A 155 -16.92 17.63 8.23
N GLY A 156 -17.91 18.13 7.46
CA GLY A 156 -17.67 18.62 6.09
C GLY A 156 -17.12 17.55 5.14
N TYR A 157 -17.63 16.32 5.25
CA TYR A 157 -17.11 15.16 4.53
C TYR A 157 -17.15 15.35 3.02
N SER A 158 -16.04 14.98 2.39
CA SER A 158 -15.88 14.81 0.95
C SER A 158 -15.06 13.53 0.72
N GLY A 159 -15.56 12.60 -0.10
CA GLY A 159 -14.80 11.38 -0.46
C GLY A 159 -13.46 11.70 -1.12
N VAL A 160 -13.39 12.80 -1.87
CA VAL A 160 -12.14 13.29 -2.46
C VAL A 160 -11.15 13.72 -1.39
N ASP A 161 -11.61 14.47 -0.37
CA ASP A 161 -10.71 14.92 0.69
C ASP A 161 -10.33 13.76 1.64
N ALA A 162 -11.24 12.83 1.92
CA ALA A 162 -10.93 11.62 2.68
C ALA A 162 -9.84 10.80 1.99
N TYR A 163 -9.94 10.58 0.67
CA TYR A 163 -8.88 9.96 -0.13
C TYR A 163 -7.55 10.73 -0.03
N ARG A 164 -7.59 12.05 -0.22
CA ARG A 164 -6.38 12.91 -0.18
C ARG A 164 -5.69 12.90 1.19
N ARG A 165 -6.48 12.87 2.28
CA ARG A 165 -5.98 12.76 3.66
C ARG A 165 -5.33 11.39 3.89
N ALA A 166 -5.96 10.29 3.44
CA ALA A 166 -5.39 8.95 3.52
C ALA A 166 -4.06 8.85 2.74
N LYS A 167 -3.96 9.48 1.55
CA LYS A 167 -2.72 9.49 0.77
C LYS A 167 -1.62 10.36 1.38
N LEU A 168 -1.96 11.44 2.08
CA LEU A 168 -1.01 12.19 2.90
C LEU A 168 -0.50 11.34 4.08
N ALA A 169 -1.41 10.66 4.78
CA ALA A 169 -1.06 9.78 5.89
C ALA A 169 -0.14 8.64 5.44
N LEU A 170 -0.41 8.03 4.29
CA LEU A 170 0.44 6.98 3.72
C LEU A 170 1.84 7.48 3.35
N ALA A 171 1.96 8.70 2.81
CA ALA A 171 3.26 9.32 2.54
C ALA A 171 4.03 9.60 3.85
N ALA A 172 3.35 10.12 4.89
CA ALA A 172 3.94 10.36 6.19
C ALA A 172 4.45 9.05 6.85
N PHE A 173 3.65 7.98 6.78
CA PHE A 173 4.06 6.65 7.23
C PHE A 173 5.28 6.11 6.48
N THR A 174 5.35 6.33 5.16
CA THR A 174 6.51 5.94 4.34
C THR A 174 7.81 6.54 4.87
N PHE A 175 7.80 7.84 5.17
CA PHE A 175 8.99 8.53 5.67
C PHE A 175 9.33 8.16 7.11
N ASP A 176 8.31 7.94 7.93
CA ASP A 176 8.47 7.47 9.30
C ASP A 176 9.16 6.09 9.33
N LEU A 177 8.65 5.17 8.51
CA LEU A 177 9.19 3.82 8.41
C LEU A 177 10.60 3.80 7.78
N ALA A 178 10.86 4.67 6.80
CA ALA A 178 12.17 4.79 6.18
C ALA A 178 13.26 5.33 7.14
N ASP A 179 12.86 6.18 8.10
CA ASP A 179 13.77 6.68 9.14
C ASP A 179 14.14 5.59 10.17
N GLU A 180 13.41 4.49 10.22
CA GLU A 180 13.52 3.44 11.23
C GLU A 180 14.18 2.16 10.74
N LEU A 181 14.05 1.84 9.45
CA LEU A 181 14.64 0.64 8.85
C LEU A 181 16.02 0.91 8.27
N ASP A 182 16.91 -0.07 8.38
CA ASP A 182 18.22 -0.01 7.72
C ASP A 182 18.01 -0.10 6.19
N PRO A 183 18.37 0.93 5.41
CA PRO A 183 18.21 0.92 3.96
C PRO A 183 19.05 -0.16 3.25
N ALA A 184 20.03 -0.75 3.92
CA ALA A 184 20.75 -1.90 3.41
C ALA A 184 19.91 -3.20 3.49
N GLU A 185 18.91 -3.24 4.38
CA GLU A 185 18.02 -4.38 4.52
C GLU A 185 16.68 -4.16 3.81
N VAL A 186 15.99 -3.04 4.12
CA VAL A 186 14.67 -2.75 3.58
C VAL A 186 14.54 -1.26 3.21
N THR A 187 14.27 -0.98 1.96
CA THR A 187 13.94 0.38 1.50
C THR A 187 12.45 0.60 1.48
N VAL A 188 12.01 1.83 1.79
CA VAL A 188 10.60 2.22 1.82
C VAL A 188 10.38 3.49 1.03
N ASN A 189 9.56 3.42 -0.01
CA ASN A 189 9.29 4.58 -0.86
C ASN A 189 7.79 4.72 -1.14
N CYS A 190 7.36 5.94 -1.46
CA CYS A 190 6.00 6.28 -1.86
C CYS A 190 5.99 6.77 -3.30
N SER A 191 4.96 6.41 -4.09
CA SER A 191 4.85 6.88 -5.46
C SER A 191 3.45 7.38 -5.81
N HIS A 192 3.41 8.39 -6.67
CA HIS A 192 2.26 8.68 -7.52
C HIS A 192 2.56 8.10 -8.91
N PRO A 193 1.94 6.98 -9.31
CA PRO A 193 2.30 6.30 -10.56
C PRO A 193 2.03 7.15 -11.80
N ALA A 194 0.81 7.66 -11.93
CA ALA A 194 0.38 8.58 -12.98
C ALA A 194 -0.98 9.21 -12.63
N THR A 195 -1.25 10.39 -13.18
CA THR A 195 -2.49 11.15 -12.89
C THR A 195 -3.68 10.53 -13.61
N LEU A 196 -4.74 10.18 -12.86
CA LEU A 196 -6.03 9.72 -13.38
C LEU A 196 -5.86 8.59 -14.43
N MET A 197 -5.14 7.54 -14.07
CA MET A 197 -4.96 6.35 -14.92
C MET A 197 -6.29 5.76 -15.35
N ASN A 198 -6.35 5.17 -16.55
CA ASN A 198 -7.52 4.44 -17.04
C ASN A 198 -7.77 3.18 -16.21
N THR A 199 -8.44 3.33 -15.09
CA THR A 199 -8.78 2.29 -14.13
C THR A 199 -10.25 2.36 -13.74
N THR A 200 -10.77 1.27 -13.16
CA THR A 200 -12.13 1.22 -12.62
C THR A 200 -12.38 2.33 -11.59
N MET A 201 -11.39 2.67 -10.78
CA MET A 201 -11.47 3.75 -9.78
C MET A 201 -11.79 5.11 -10.43
N VAL A 202 -11.10 5.46 -11.50
CA VAL A 202 -11.30 6.72 -12.23
C VAL A 202 -12.64 6.72 -12.97
N ALA A 203 -13.00 5.58 -13.56
CA ALA A 203 -14.29 5.41 -14.24
C ALA A 203 -15.49 5.56 -13.27
N GLN A 204 -15.42 4.96 -12.08
CA GLN A 204 -16.45 5.05 -11.04
C GLN A 204 -16.64 6.48 -10.52
N ALA A 205 -15.59 7.28 -10.50
CA ALA A 205 -15.67 8.69 -10.15
C ALA A 205 -16.27 9.57 -11.25
N GLY A 206 -16.59 9.02 -12.42
CA GLY A 206 -17.10 9.78 -13.57
C GLY A 206 -16.05 10.70 -14.19
N ILE A 207 -14.77 10.44 -13.98
CA ILE A 207 -13.66 11.29 -14.44
C ILE A 207 -13.08 10.69 -15.73
N THR A 208 -12.76 11.56 -16.68
CA THR A 208 -12.06 11.15 -17.89
C THR A 208 -10.60 10.83 -17.56
N PRO A 209 -10.06 9.65 -17.93
CA PRO A 209 -8.66 9.32 -17.73
C PRO A 209 -7.73 10.34 -18.42
N ALA A 210 -6.64 10.70 -17.74
CA ALA A 210 -5.58 11.57 -18.24
C ALA A 210 -4.28 10.83 -18.59
N SER A 211 -4.14 9.58 -18.11
CA SER A 211 -2.98 8.74 -18.35
C SER A 211 -3.40 7.31 -18.68
N THR A 212 -2.51 6.57 -19.34
CA THR A 212 -2.71 5.16 -19.59
C THR A 212 -2.30 4.32 -18.37
N LEU A 213 -2.73 3.07 -18.34
CA LEU A 213 -2.33 2.12 -17.31
C LEU A 213 -0.83 1.78 -17.43
N GLU A 214 -0.32 1.69 -18.66
CA GLU A 214 1.07 1.40 -18.97
C GLU A 214 2.01 2.46 -18.42
N GLN A 215 1.66 3.75 -18.55
CA GLN A 215 2.48 4.84 -18.00
C GLN A 215 2.67 4.72 -16.47
N GLY A 216 1.60 4.47 -15.73
CA GLY A 216 1.70 4.25 -14.28
C GLY A 216 2.35 2.91 -13.94
N GLY A 217 2.14 1.90 -14.79
CA GLY A 217 2.74 0.58 -14.67
C GLY A 217 4.26 0.63 -14.80
N GLU A 218 4.78 1.25 -15.85
CA GLU A 218 6.23 1.43 -16.07
C GLU A 218 6.89 2.18 -14.92
N ALA A 219 6.27 3.27 -14.45
CA ALA A 219 6.78 4.03 -13.32
C ALA A 219 6.86 3.17 -12.05
N THR A 220 5.84 2.35 -11.79
CA THR A 220 5.80 1.48 -10.62
C THR A 220 6.75 0.30 -10.75
N MET A 221 6.83 -0.33 -11.92
CA MET A 221 7.78 -1.41 -12.21
C MET A 221 9.23 -0.98 -11.97
N ARG A 222 9.61 0.23 -12.39
CA ARG A 222 10.94 0.78 -12.12
C ARG A 222 11.25 0.81 -10.63
N LEU A 223 10.31 1.24 -9.78
CA LEU A 223 10.52 1.28 -8.33
C LEU A 223 10.64 -0.11 -7.69
N ILE A 224 10.08 -1.12 -8.33
CA ILE A 224 10.16 -2.52 -7.90
C ILE A 224 11.49 -3.15 -8.33
N THR A 225 11.91 -2.93 -9.58
CA THR A 225 12.93 -3.79 -10.24
C THR A 225 14.23 -3.08 -10.60
N ASP A 226 14.27 -1.73 -10.65
CA ASP A 226 15.49 -1.01 -11.10
C ASP A 226 16.60 -1.10 -10.04
N PRO A 227 17.75 -1.72 -10.34
CA PRO A 227 18.87 -1.79 -9.41
C PRO A 227 19.52 -0.43 -9.13
N ALA A 228 19.29 0.59 -9.98
CA ALA A 228 19.74 1.95 -9.71
C ALA A 228 19.05 2.58 -8.49
N LEU A 229 17.98 1.95 -8.00
CA LEU A 229 17.24 2.37 -6.80
C LEU A 229 17.58 1.52 -5.55
N ASP A 230 18.61 0.68 -5.62
CA ASP A 230 19.08 -0.06 -4.45
C ASP A 230 19.56 0.92 -3.36
N GLY A 231 19.09 0.72 -2.13
CA GLY A 231 19.39 1.61 -1.01
C GLY A 231 18.65 2.95 -1.04
N VAL A 232 17.89 3.27 -2.09
CA VAL A 232 17.08 4.50 -2.14
C VAL A 232 15.84 4.32 -1.27
N THR A 233 15.75 5.08 -0.18
CA THR A 233 14.66 5.02 0.79
C THR A 233 14.15 6.41 1.17
N GLY A 234 12.94 6.51 1.71
CA GLY A 234 12.35 7.76 2.18
C GLY A 234 12.05 8.77 1.07
N GLN A 235 11.83 8.30 -0.16
CA GLN A 235 11.56 9.17 -1.30
C GLN A 235 10.09 9.12 -1.72
N PHE A 236 9.63 10.25 -2.25
CA PHE A 236 8.37 10.36 -2.98
C PHE A 236 8.66 10.49 -4.46
N PHE A 237 8.00 9.66 -5.28
CA PHE A 237 8.14 9.68 -6.73
C PHE A 237 6.84 10.16 -7.39
N ASP A 238 6.97 11.00 -8.42
CA ASP A 238 5.91 11.37 -9.34
C ASP A 238 6.24 10.79 -10.73
N GLY A 239 5.56 9.71 -11.08
CA GLY A 239 5.93 8.91 -12.24
C GLY A 239 7.37 8.39 -12.09
N LEU A 240 8.19 8.72 -13.07
CA LEU A 240 9.60 8.31 -13.12
C LEU A 240 10.56 9.24 -12.35
N THR A 241 10.06 10.35 -11.80
CA THR A 241 10.89 11.42 -11.22
C THR A 241 10.82 11.45 -9.72
N THR A 242 11.93 11.62 -9.03
CA THR A 242 11.93 11.96 -7.61
C THR A 242 11.27 13.32 -7.42
N SER A 243 10.33 13.40 -6.48
CA SER A 243 9.49 14.57 -6.21
C SER A 243 9.32 14.77 -4.69
N ARG A 244 8.38 15.59 -4.29
CA ARG A 244 8.06 15.81 -2.88
C ARG A 244 6.57 15.62 -2.63
N ALA A 245 6.29 14.93 -1.53
CA ALA A 245 4.95 14.92 -0.94
C ALA A 245 4.64 16.31 -0.33
N ARG A 246 3.44 16.49 0.20
CA ARG A 246 3.09 17.70 0.96
C ARG A 246 4.04 17.90 2.16
N PRO A 247 4.30 19.16 2.56
CA PRO A 247 5.20 19.48 3.66
C PRO A 247 4.84 18.77 4.97
N GLU A 248 3.55 18.56 5.24
CA GLU A 248 3.07 17.92 6.47
C GLU A 248 3.59 16.47 6.60
N ALA A 249 3.79 15.76 5.48
CA ALA A 249 4.35 14.40 5.51
C ALA A 249 5.80 14.35 6.05
N TYR A 250 6.51 15.47 6.02
CA TYR A 250 7.88 15.60 6.54
C TYR A 250 7.93 16.23 7.94
N ASP A 251 6.80 16.75 8.47
CA ASP A 251 6.76 17.36 9.78
C ASP A 251 6.81 16.27 10.88
N PRO A 252 7.85 16.27 11.74
CA PRO A 252 7.97 15.27 12.80
C PRO A 252 6.80 15.30 13.81
N ARG A 253 6.19 16.48 14.04
CA ARG A 253 5.05 16.61 14.97
C ARG A 253 3.79 15.98 14.36
N PHE A 254 3.54 16.21 13.07
CA PHE A 254 2.44 15.59 12.35
C PHE A 254 2.61 14.07 12.35
N ARG A 255 3.80 13.56 12.00
CA ARG A 255 4.11 12.11 11.96
C ARG A 255 3.94 11.46 13.35
N ALA A 256 4.46 12.08 14.39
CA ALA A 256 4.32 11.55 15.74
C ALA A 256 2.85 11.47 16.18
N ARG A 257 2.07 12.52 15.93
CA ARG A 257 0.63 12.52 16.26
C ARG A 257 -0.16 11.51 15.43
N LEU A 258 0.16 11.40 14.14
CA LEU A 258 -0.47 10.42 13.25
C LEU A 258 -0.18 8.98 13.73
N ARG A 259 1.05 8.69 14.12
CA ARG A 259 1.46 7.38 14.67
C ARG A 259 0.69 7.05 15.94
N GLU A 260 0.61 7.97 16.89
CA GLU A 260 -0.16 7.78 18.12
C GLU A 260 -1.63 7.42 17.85
N VAL A 261 -2.30 8.17 16.98
CA VAL A 261 -3.70 7.90 16.60
C VAL A 261 -3.81 6.57 15.86
N THR A 262 -2.90 6.27 14.94
CA THR A 262 -2.87 5.01 14.19
C THR A 262 -2.74 3.81 15.10
N ASP A 263 -1.83 3.87 16.09
CA ASP A 263 -1.64 2.79 17.06
C ASP A 263 -2.91 2.54 17.87
N GLN A 264 -3.58 3.61 18.33
CA GLN A 264 -4.84 3.50 19.05
C GLN A 264 -5.95 2.83 18.21
N LEU A 265 -6.08 3.23 16.93
CA LEU A 265 -7.09 2.66 16.04
C LEU A 265 -6.80 1.20 15.70
N ILE A 266 -5.55 0.85 15.41
CA ILE A 266 -5.16 -0.54 15.12
C ILE A 266 -5.35 -1.42 16.37
N ASP A 267 -4.92 -0.97 17.55
CA ASP A 267 -5.08 -1.73 18.79
C ASP A 267 -6.56 -1.99 19.13
N ALA A 268 -7.43 -1.04 18.84
CA ALA A 268 -8.86 -1.19 19.08
C ALA A 268 -9.52 -2.21 18.14
N ALA A 269 -9.13 -2.25 16.86
CA ALA A 269 -9.76 -3.12 15.84
C ALA A 269 -9.11 -4.50 15.70
N ALA A 270 -7.81 -4.60 15.99
CA ALA A 270 -7.03 -5.85 15.89
C ALA A 270 -6.14 -6.02 17.15
N PRO A 271 -6.74 -6.32 18.33
CA PRO A 271 -6.00 -6.43 19.58
C PRO A 271 -4.87 -7.46 19.50
N GLY A 272 -3.67 -7.08 19.96
CA GLY A 272 -2.49 -7.95 19.94
C GLY A 272 -1.77 -8.03 18.58
N SER A 273 -2.29 -7.37 17.54
CA SER A 273 -1.64 -7.28 16.23
C SER A 273 -0.67 -6.11 16.13
N SER A 274 -0.77 -5.14 17.04
CA SER A 274 0.20 -4.06 17.17
C SER A 274 1.47 -4.58 17.84
N GLN A 275 2.22 -5.45 17.17
CA GLN A 275 3.63 -5.57 17.51
C GLN A 275 4.26 -4.23 17.21
N ARG A 276 4.52 -3.46 18.28
CA ARG A 276 5.32 -2.25 18.16
C ARG A 276 6.67 -2.67 17.63
N LEU A 277 6.91 -2.42 16.35
CA LEU A 277 8.27 -2.51 15.78
C LEU A 277 9.20 -1.48 16.48
N TRP A 278 8.61 -0.61 17.31
CA TRP A 278 9.20 0.60 17.86
C TRP A 278 9.46 0.49 19.34
N HIS A 279 10.43 -0.30 19.74
CA HIS A 279 11.08 -0.17 21.03
C HIS A 279 12.54 0.26 20.79
N HIS A 280 12.74 1.54 20.62
CA HIS A 280 14.04 2.11 20.91
C HIS A 280 14.01 2.64 22.35
N SER A 281 14.76 1.92 23.21
CA SER A 281 15.21 2.35 24.54
C SER A 281 16.09 3.60 24.41
#